data_26b667608bd0db2577be6dda75f9212f
#
_entry.id   26b667608bd0db2577be6dda75f9212f
#
_cell.length_a   1.000
_cell.length_b   1.000
_cell.length_c   1.000
_cell.angle_alpha   90.00
_cell.angle_beta   90.00
_cell.angle_gamma   90.00
#
_symmetry.space_group_name_H-M   'P 1'
#
loop_
_entity.id
_entity.type
_entity.pdbx_description
1 polymer ?
#
loop_
_entity_poly.entity_id
_entity_poly.type
_entity_poly.pdbx_seq_one_letter_code
_entity_poly.pdbx_strand_id
1 'polypeptide(L)'
;MKKFVAFALVLAMAFALCACTPNEDKDDFKVGVILVGDENEGYTYAHMEGIEAARVACGLEKDQIIYKYNIEENEACYQAAVDLVEQGCKIVFANSFGHESFLIQAAKEYPDVLFCHATGQTAAKQTDLKNIFNYFTAIYEARYVSGVVAGMKLKELMDNGTVTDPHVGYVGAYPYAEVVSGYTAFFLGIQSIVPDAYMEVQYTNKWFDLTLEAEAANALMARGCVIIGQHADSTGAPSAIQAAHDDGTYPNVYSVGYNIDMLNVAPDVALTSPQNNWGAYYTYAIKTAMEGKEMQQDWCYGYIDEAVQISQLGTACAEGTQEAVAAVIDKIKNGELHVFDCSTFTVNGEHLTSYDKSYGFEGTELIWDGYFHESEVISAPLFDIRIDGITELG
;
A
#
# COMPACT_ATOMS: atom_id res chain seq x y z
N MET A 1 -56.73 30.84 -34.12
CA MET A 1 -56.49 30.30 -32.77
C MET A 1 -56.19 28.77 -32.74
N LYS A 2 -56.73 27.95 -33.64
CA LYS A 2 -56.48 26.47 -33.62
C LYS A 2 -55.07 26.03 -34.13
N LYS A 3 -54.32 26.87 -34.85
CA LYS A 3 -52.97 26.52 -35.36
C LYS A 3 -51.83 26.86 -34.35
N PHE A 4 -52.07 27.75 -33.40
CA PHE A 4 -51.10 28.09 -32.35
C PHE A 4 -51.07 27.10 -31.21
N VAL A 5 -52.19 26.40 -30.92
CA VAL A 5 -52.26 25.38 -29.86
C VAL A 5 -51.54 24.09 -30.24
N ALA A 6 -51.55 23.73 -31.54
CA ALA A 6 -50.84 22.53 -32.03
C ALA A 6 -49.32 22.69 -31.98
N PHE A 7 -48.77 23.91 -32.17
CA PHE A 7 -47.33 24.17 -32.12
C PHE A 7 -46.79 24.20 -30.67
N ALA A 8 -47.59 24.65 -29.71
CA ALA A 8 -47.22 24.66 -28.28
C ALA A 8 -47.20 23.24 -27.68
N LEU A 9 -48.10 22.32 -28.16
CA LEU A 9 -48.11 20.92 -27.70
C LEU A 9 -46.95 20.08 -28.27
N VAL A 10 -46.46 20.39 -29.47
CA VAL A 10 -45.30 19.71 -30.07
C VAL A 10 -44.00 20.20 -29.38
N LEU A 11 -43.91 21.46 -28.99
CA LEU A 11 -42.75 21.98 -28.25
C LEU A 11 -42.71 21.45 -26.81
N ALA A 12 -43.88 21.23 -26.16
CA ALA A 12 -43.95 20.66 -24.82
C ALA A 12 -43.58 19.16 -24.80
N MET A 13 -43.85 18.41 -25.89
CA MET A 13 -43.42 17.00 -26.00
C MET A 13 -41.94 16.87 -26.35
N ALA A 14 -41.34 17.85 -27.05
CA ALA A 14 -39.91 17.85 -27.32
C ALA A 14 -39.04 18.18 -26.08
N PHE A 15 -39.60 18.95 -25.12
CA PHE A 15 -38.93 19.21 -23.83
C PHE A 15 -39.09 18.07 -22.79
N ALA A 16 -40.10 17.20 -22.96
CA ALA A 16 -40.30 16.06 -22.08
C ALA A 16 -39.43 14.85 -22.44
N LEU A 17 -38.75 14.86 -23.60
CA LEU A 17 -37.83 13.79 -24.07
C LEU A 17 -36.34 14.06 -23.76
N CYS A 18 -36.01 15.23 -23.17
CA CYS A 18 -34.64 15.57 -22.77
C CYS A 18 -34.38 15.47 -21.27
N ALA A 19 -35.28 14.86 -20.47
CA ALA A 19 -35.14 14.76 -19.02
C ALA A 19 -35.26 13.31 -18.53
N CYS A 20 -34.68 12.38 -19.27
CA CYS A 20 -34.40 11.02 -18.75
C CYS A 20 -33.02 10.64 -19.22
N THR A 21 -31.96 11.23 -18.63
CA THR A 21 -30.79 10.44 -18.33
C THR A 21 -31.25 9.45 -17.26
N PRO A 22 -31.11 8.13 -17.45
CA PRO A 22 -31.29 7.22 -16.35
C PRO A 22 -30.23 7.62 -15.31
N ASN A 23 -30.62 8.19 -14.17
CA ASN A 23 -29.93 7.87 -12.95
C ASN A 23 -30.11 6.35 -12.86
N GLU A 24 -29.11 5.57 -13.13
CA GLU A 24 -29.07 4.20 -12.62
C GLU A 24 -29.33 4.36 -11.14
N ASP A 25 -30.41 3.74 -10.66
CA ASP A 25 -30.84 3.90 -9.27
C ASP A 25 -29.64 3.53 -8.39
N LYS A 26 -29.20 4.47 -7.55
CA LYS A 26 -28.11 4.22 -6.58
C LYS A 26 -28.38 2.97 -5.75
N ASP A 27 -29.65 2.61 -5.61
CA ASP A 27 -30.12 1.45 -4.85
C ASP A 27 -29.72 0.11 -5.48
N ASP A 28 -29.39 0.05 -6.79
CA ASP A 28 -29.01 -1.17 -7.50
C ASP A 28 -27.50 -1.32 -7.71
N PHE A 29 -26.66 -0.33 -7.36
CA PHE A 29 -25.22 -0.40 -7.54
C PHE A 29 -24.57 -1.27 -6.47
N LYS A 30 -23.96 -2.39 -6.86
CA LYS A 30 -23.26 -3.32 -5.96
C LYS A 30 -21.77 -3.39 -6.26
N VAL A 31 -21.00 -3.54 -5.18
CA VAL A 31 -19.54 -3.65 -5.16
C VAL A 31 -19.16 -5.02 -4.64
N GLY A 32 -18.37 -5.76 -5.42
CA GLY A 32 -17.77 -7.03 -5.02
C GLY A 32 -16.34 -6.83 -4.50
N VAL A 33 -15.96 -7.56 -3.45
CA VAL A 33 -14.63 -7.48 -2.84
C VAL A 33 -14.11 -8.88 -2.58
N ILE A 34 -12.99 -9.23 -3.22
CA ILE A 34 -12.29 -10.50 -3.07
C ILE A 34 -11.06 -10.26 -2.20
N LEU A 35 -10.99 -10.92 -1.05
CA LEU A 35 -9.94 -10.75 -0.04
C LEU A 35 -9.19 -12.07 0.16
N VAL A 36 -7.85 -12.01 0.18
CA VAL A 36 -6.98 -13.17 0.41
C VAL A 36 -7.07 -13.70 1.82
N GLY A 37 -7.33 -12.84 2.79
CA GLY A 37 -7.51 -13.13 4.21
C GLY A 37 -8.84 -12.65 4.76
N ASP A 38 -8.86 -12.33 6.04
CA ASP A 38 -10.00 -11.77 6.78
C ASP A 38 -9.53 -10.64 7.73
N GLU A 39 -10.38 -10.25 8.67
CA GLU A 39 -10.12 -9.15 9.62
C GLU A 39 -8.92 -9.40 10.58
N ASN A 40 -8.40 -10.61 10.63
CA ASN A 40 -7.25 -10.95 11.49
C ASN A 40 -5.90 -10.68 10.80
N GLU A 41 -5.88 -10.47 9.49
CA GLU A 41 -4.72 -10.09 8.71
C GLU A 41 -4.68 -8.59 8.49
N GLY A 42 -3.59 -7.93 8.88
CA GLY A 42 -3.50 -6.47 8.88
C GLY A 42 -3.67 -5.83 7.49
N TYR A 43 -3.12 -6.44 6.44
CA TYR A 43 -3.28 -5.97 5.07
C TYR A 43 -4.75 -6.07 4.60
N THR A 44 -5.38 -7.22 4.77
CA THR A 44 -6.80 -7.41 4.44
C THR A 44 -7.69 -6.47 5.24
N TYR A 45 -7.42 -6.31 6.55
CA TYR A 45 -8.18 -5.38 7.40
C TYR A 45 -8.09 -3.93 6.90
N ALA A 46 -6.91 -3.47 6.49
CA ALA A 46 -6.74 -2.14 5.92
C ALA A 46 -7.56 -1.94 4.63
N HIS A 47 -7.66 -2.96 3.78
CA HIS A 47 -8.56 -2.93 2.62
C HIS A 47 -10.04 -2.85 3.02
N MET A 48 -10.46 -3.59 4.05
CA MET A 48 -11.84 -3.55 4.57
C MET A 48 -12.18 -2.16 5.12
N GLU A 49 -11.29 -1.52 5.88
CA GLU A 49 -11.45 -0.14 6.34
C GLU A 49 -11.56 0.85 5.17
N GLY A 50 -10.72 0.67 4.13
CA GLY A 50 -10.76 1.48 2.91
C GLY A 50 -12.09 1.35 2.15
N ILE A 51 -12.62 0.14 2.01
CA ILE A 51 -13.95 -0.11 1.40
C ILE A 51 -15.05 0.51 2.24
N GLU A 52 -15.01 0.39 3.57
CA GLU A 52 -16.05 0.99 4.45
C GLU A 52 -16.00 2.52 4.36
N ALA A 53 -14.83 3.14 4.34
CA ALA A 53 -14.69 4.58 4.12
C ALA A 53 -15.27 5.00 2.76
N ALA A 54 -14.98 4.26 1.69
CA ALA A 54 -15.51 4.51 0.36
C ALA A 54 -17.02 4.31 0.30
N ARG A 55 -17.55 3.27 0.94
CA ARG A 55 -19.00 3.02 1.07
C ARG A 55 -19.71 4.24 1.62
N VAL A 56 -19.21 4.77 2.74
CA VAL A 56 -19.78 5.97 3.38
C VAL A 56 -19.65 7.19 2.46
N ALA A 57 -18.48 7.41 1.86
CA ALA A 57 -18.20 8.56 0.98
C ALA A 57 -19.04 8.54 -0.31
N CYS A 58 -19.42 7.35 -0.80
CA CYS A 58 -20.27 7.16 -1.99
C CYS A 58 -21.76 7.12 -1.65
N GLY A 59 -22.14 7.04 -0.37
CA GLY A 59 -23.52 6.93 0.10
C GLY A 59 -24.17 5.60 -0.25
N LEU A 60 -23.38 4.52 -0.18
CA LEU A 60 -23.86 3.15 -0.38
C LEU A 60 -24.30 2.53 0.95
N GLU A 61 -25.29 1.64 0.91
CA GLU A 61 -25.72 0.85 2.04
C GLU A 61 -24.80 -0.37 2.24
N LYS A 62 -24.85 -0.98 3.43
CA LYS A 62 -23.96 -2.10 3.77
C LYS A 62 -24.18 -3.35 2.90
N ASP A 63 -25.42 -3.61 2.51
CA ASP A 63 -25.81 -4.75 1.68
C ASP A 63 -25.43 -4.59 0.19
N GLN A 64 -24.98 -3.41 -0.21
CA GLN A 64 -24.43 -3.16 -1.54
C GLN A 64 -22.93 -3.55 -1.64
N ILE A 65 -22.26 -3.86 -0.52
CA ILE A 65 -20.88 -4.34 -0.49
C ILE A 65 -20.89 -5.85 -0.21
N ILE A 66 -20.39 -6.64 -1.15
CA ILE A 66 -20.39 -8.11 -1.05
C ILE A 66 -18.97 -8.60 -0.95
N TYR A 67 -18.61 -9.17 0.19
CA TYR A 67 -17.27 -9.69 0.47
C TYR A 67 -17.14 -11.19 0.20
N LYS A 68 -15.97 -11.59 -0.30
CA LYS A 68 -15.47 -12.96 -0.38
C LYS A 68 -14.15 -13.02 0.38
N TYR A 69 -14.14 -13.69 1.51
CA TYR A 69 -12.99 -13.81 2.41
C TYR A 69 -12.21 -15.09 2.17
N ASN A 70 -10.92 -15.07 2.54
CA ASN A 70 -10.03 -16.22 2.50
C ASN A 70 -9.99 -16.89 1.11
N ILE A 71 -9.96 -16.06 0.05
CA ILE A 71 -9.89 -16.54 -1.32
C ILE A 71 -8.42 -16.73 -1.69
N GLU A 72 -8.04 -17.97 -1.91
CA GLU A 72 -6.68 -18.33 -2.31
C GLU A 72 -6.30 -17.78 -3.69
N GLU A 73 -4.99 -17.58 -3.92
CA GLU A 73 -4.40 -17.12 -5.18
C GLU A 73 -4.40 -18.18 -6.27
N ASN A 74 -5.58 -18.74 -6.57
CA ASN A 74 -5.81 -19.77 -7.55
C ASN A 74 -7.18 -19.60 -8.23
N GLU A 75 -7.69 -20.65 -8.89
CA GLU A 75 -8.99 -20.66 -9.58
C GLU A 75 -10.17 -20.24 -8.69
N ALA A 76 -10.05 -20.32 -7.35
CA ALA A 76 -11.08 -19.85 -6.43
C ALA A 76 -11.33 -18.34 -6.59
N CYS A 77 -10.31 -17.56 -6.97
CA CYS A 77 -10.46 -16.13 -7.25
C CYS A 77 -11.36 -15.88 -8.47
N TYR A 78 -11.17 -16.63 -9.58
CA TYR A 78 -12.06 -16.53 -10.74
C TYR A 78 -13.50 -16.91 -10.37
N GLN A 79 -13.69 -18.00 -9.65
CA GLN A 79 -15.03 -18.45 -9.22
C GLN A 79 -15.70 -17.40 -8.32
N ALA A 80 -14.95 -16.78 -7.41
CA ALA A 80 -15.44 -15.69 -6.57
C ALA A 80 -15.86 -14.46 -7.41
N ALA A 81 -15.07 -14.11 -8.43
CA ALA A 81 -15.38 -13.01 -9.34
C ALA A 81 -16.69 -13.29 -10.12
N VAL A 82 -16.84 -14.49 -10.67
CA VAL A 82 -18.07 -14.91 -11.37
C VAL A 82 -19.29 -14.83 -10.45
N ASP A 83 -19.18 -15.36 -9.23
CA ASP A 83 -20.29 -15.34 -8.26
C ASP A 83 -20.69 -13.89 -7.87
N LEU A 84 -19.72 -12.97 -7.75
CA LEU A 84 -20.01 -11.55 -7.52
C LEU A 84 -20.70 -10.88 -8.71
N VAL A 85 -20.32 -11.22 -9.96
CA VAL A 85 -20.98 -10.75 -11.16
C VAL A 85 -22.42 -11.26 -11.21
N GLU A 86 -22.65 -12.55 -10.92
CA GLU A 86 -24.00 -13.16 -10.87
C GLU A 86 -24.88 -12.51 -9.78
N GLN A 87 -24.29 -12.00 -8.69
CA GLN A 87 -25.01 -11.23 -7.66
C GLN A 87 -25.28 -9.77 -8.07
N GLY A 88 -24.87 -9.36 -9.26
CA GLY A 88 -25.14 -8.06 -9.85
C GLY A 88 -24.12 -6.98 -9.51
N CYS A 89 -22.91 -7.34 -9.03
CA CYS A 89 -21.84 -6.36 -8.82
C CYS A 89 -21.43 -5.70 -10.13
N LYS A 90 -21.29 -4.37 -10.10
CA LYS A 90 -20.87 -3.53 -11.24
C LYS A 90 -19.36 -3.30 -11.26
N ILE A 91 -18.73 -3.41 -10.10
CA ILE A 91 -17.31 -3.31 -9.91
C ILE A 91 -16.85 -4.39 -8.92
N VAL A 92 -15.72 -5.05 -9.21
CA VAL A 92 -15.14 -6.11 -8.38
C VAL A 92 -13.68 -5.76 -8.09
N PHE A 93 -13.32 -5.76 -6.84
CA PHE A 93 -11.94 -5.56 -6.35
C PHE A 93 -11.33 -6.88 -5.89
N ALA A 94 -10.02 -7.05 -6.11
CA ALA A 94 -9.24 -8.12 -5.51
C ALA A 94 -7.91 -7.57 -4.98
N ASN A 95 -7.48 -8.04 -3.80
CA ASN A 95 -6.39 -7.41 -3.05
C ASN A 95 -5.06 -8.16 -3.09
N SER A 96 -4.95 -9.36 -3.63
CA SER A 96 -3.69 -10.12 -3.56
C SER A 96 -3.00 -10.29 -4.91
N PHE A 97 -1.66 -10.31 -4.89
CA PHE A 97 -0.80 -10.37 -6.09
C PHE A 97 -1.18 -11.52 -7.04
N GLY A 98 -1.39 -12.72 -6.53
CA GLY A 98 -1.73 -13.89 -7.33
C GLY A 98 -3.17 -13.93 -7.86
N HIS A 99 -4.03 -12.98 -7.47
CA HIS A 99 -5.39 -12.86 -8.01
C HIS A 99 -5.44 -12.29 -9.44
N GLU A 100 -4.38 -11.59 -9.90
CA GLU A 100 -4.40 -10.79 -11.12
C GLU A 100 -4.84 -11.55 -12.37
N SER A 101 -4.22 -12.72 -12.64
CA SER A 101 -4.51 -13.51 -13.83
C SER A 101 -5.96 -13.99 -13.89
N PHE A 102 -6.56 -14.28 -12.74
CA PHE A 102 -7.94 -14.72 -12.59
C PHE A 102 -8.94 -13.57 -12.80
N LEU A 103 -8.60 -12.37 -12.34
CA LEU A 103 -9.39 -11.18 -12.65
C LEU A 103 -9.33 -10.80 -14.13
N ILE A 104 -8.17 -10.91 -14.78
CA ILE A 104 -8.03 -10.70 -16.22
C ILE A 104 -8.90 -11.71 -17.01
N GLN A 105 -8.96 -12.95 -16.52
CA GLN A 105 -9.86 -13.97 -17.11
C GLN A 105 -11.33 -13.55 -16.98
N ALA A 106 -11.77 -13.13 -15.79
CA ALA A 106 -13.13 -12.66 -15.57
C ALA A 106 -13.46 -11.40 -16.41
N ALA A 107 -12.53 -10.44 -16.52
CA ALA A 107 -12.71 -9.23 -17.31
C ALA A 107 -12.93 -9.51 -18.81
N LYS A 108 -12.30 -10.54 -19.36
CA LYS A 108 -12.52 -10.98 -20.75
C LYS A 108 -13.92 -11.55 -20.97
N GLU A 109 -14.48 -12.23 -19.98
CA GLU A 109 -15.76 -12.90 -20.06
C GLU A 109 -16.94 -11.97 -19.75
N TYR A 110 -16.72 -10.98 -18.87
CA TYR A 110 -17.74 -10.05 -18.39
C TYR A 110 -17.38 -8.58 -18.72
N PRO A 111 -17.45 -8.15 -19.99
CA PRO A 111 -16.98 -6.84 -20.44
C PRO A 111 -17.76 -5.65 -19.86
N ASP A 112 -18.96 -5.88 -19.32
CA ASP A 112 -19.82 -4.86 -18.72
C ASP A 112 -19.59 -4.66 -17.23
N VAL A 113 -18.66 -5.42 -16.60
CA VAL A 113 -18.29 -5.32 -15.20
C VAL A 113 -16.84 -4.81 -15.09
N LEU A 114 -16.59 -3.89 -14.17
CA LEU A 114 -15.25 -3.35 -13.90
C LEU A 114 -14.51 -4.24 -12.90
N PHE A 115 -13.26 -4.55 -13.18
CA PHE A 115 -12.39 -5.34 -12.30
C PHE A 115 -11.16 -4.54 -11.93
N CYS A 116 -10.86 -4.47 -10.64
CA CYS A 116 -9.75 -3.67 -10.09
C CYS A 116 -8.85 -4.58 -9.25
N HIS A 117 -7.57 -4.61 -9.59
CA HIS A 117 -6.59 -5.49 -8.95
C HIS A 117 -5.49 -4.68 -8.27
N ALA A 118 -5.29 -4.89 -6.96
CA ALA A 118 -4.17 -4.34 -6.23
C ALA A 118 -2.87 -5.12 -6.51
N THR A 119 -1.72 -4.44 -6.44
CA THR A 119 -0.38 -5.02 -6.51
C THR A 119 0.05 -5.61 -7.86
N GLY A 120 -0.84 -5.67 -8.85
CA GLY A 120 -0.56 -6.30 -10.13
C GLY A 120 0.24 -5.45 -11.09
N GLN A 121 0.84 -6.10 -12.09
CA GLN A 121 1.66 -5.49 -13.12
C GLN A 121 1.13 -5.72 -14.54
N THR A 122 0.15 -6.59 -14.70
CA THR A 122 -0.24 -7.13 -16.01
C THR A 122 -1.57 -6.58 -16.49
N ALA A 123 -2.50 -6.28 -15.60
CA ALA A 123 -3.83 -5.78 -15.95
C ALA A 123 -3.75 -4.44 -16.70
N ALA A 124 -2.96 -3.50 -16.22
CA ALA A 124 -2.74 -2.21 -16.86
C ALA A 124 -2.10 -2.31 -18.25
N LYS A 125 -1.42 -3.42 -18.56
CA LYS A 125 -0.84 -3.70 -19.88
C LYS A 125 -1.84 -4.32 -20.88
N GLN A 126 -3.06 -4.68 -20.43
CA GLN A 126 -4.11 -5.28 -21.27
C GLN A 126 -4.84 -4.20 -22.07
N THR A 127 -4.18 -3.63 -23.10
CA THR A 127 -4.70 -2.49 -23.86
C THR A 127 -6.02 -2.76 -24.59
N ASP A 128 -6.33 -4.03 -24.87
CA ASP A 128 -7.58 -4.46 -25.53
C ASP A 128 -8.75 -4.60 -24.54
N LEU A 129 -8.48 -4.66 -23.23
CA LEU A 129 -9.49 -4.71 -22.18
C LEU A 129 -9.67 -3.32 -21.57
N LYS A 130 -10.91 -2.85 -21.49
CA LYS A 130 -11.26 -1.52 -20.96
C LYS A 130 -11.88 -1.57 -19.58
N ASN A 131 -12.03 -2.77 -19.04
CA ASN A 131 -12.73 -3.07 -17.80
C ASN A 131 -11.82 -3.77 -16.76
N ILE A 132 -10.50 -3.73 -16.93
CA ILE A 132 -9.52 -4.24 -15.95
C ILE A 132 -8.51 -3.14 -15.60
N PHE A 133 -8.24 -2.97 -14.31
CA PHE A 133 -7.46 -1.87 -13.76
C PHE A 133 -6.47 -2.40 -12.72
N ASN A 134 -5.26 -1.80 -12.68
CA ASN A 134 -4.35 -1.97 -11.54
C ASN A 134 -4.41 -0.74 -10.63
N TYR A 135 -4.14 -0.96 -9.36
CA TYR A 135 -3.94 0.11 -8.40
C TYR A 135 -2.96 -0.32 -7.30
N PHE A 136 -2.20 0.64 -6.85
CA PHE A 136 -1.39 0.55 -5.65
C PHE A 136 -1.22 1.96 -5.06
N THR A 137 -0.53 2.08 -3.93
CA THR A 137 -0.17 3.40 -3.39
C THR A 137 1.34 3.59 -3.43
N ALA A 138 1.81 4.83 -3.40
CA ALA A 138 3.21 5.16 -3.23
C ALA A 138 3.64 4.91 -1.76
N ILE A 139 3.44 3.68 -1.27
CA ILE A 139 3.69 3.30 0.13
C ILE A 139 5.15 3.52 0.53
N TYR A 140 6.09 3.50 -0.41
CA TYR A 140 7.50 3.81 -0.17
C TYR A 140 7.69 5.21 0.45
N GLU A 141 6.82 6.17 0.16
CA GLU A 141 6.86 7.49 0.82
C GLU A 141 6.59 7.37 2.33
N ALA A 142 5.54 6.63 2.72
CA ALA A 142 5.23 6.40 4.13
C ALA A 142 6.27 5.50 4.82
N ARG A 143 6.88 4.56 4.07
CA ARG A 143 8.02 3.77 4.55
C ARG A 143 9.22 4.65 4.87
N TYR A 144 9.56 5.60 3.99
CA TYR A 144 10.63 6.58 4.25
C TYR A 144 10.32 7.43 5.49
N VAL A 145 9.11 7.96 5.60
CA VAL A 145 8.69 8.76 6.78
C VAL A 145 8.77 7.93 8.07
N SER A 146 8.34 6.66 8.04
CA SER A 146 8.48 5.77 9.20
C SER A 146 9.95 5.46 9.53
N GLY A 147 10.81 5.43 8.50
CA GLY A 147 12.27 5.38 8.67
C GLY A 147 12.83 6.60 9.36
N VAL A 148 12.32 7.80 9.07
CA VAL A 148 12.69 9.03 9.82
C VAL A 148 12.29 8.93 11.28
N VAL A 149 11.09 8.42 11.59
CA VAL A 149 10.66 8.17 12.99
C VAL A 149 11.62 7.21 13.70
N ALA A 150 11.97 6.10 13.03
CA ALA A 150 12.94 5.11 13.54
C ALA A 150 14.34 5.72 13.73
N GLY A 151 14.81 6.52 12.77
CA GLY A 151 16.10 7.22 12.84
C GLY A 151 16.17 8.22 13.98
N MET A 152 15.09 8.96 14.27
CA MET A 152 15.00 9.86 15.42
C MET A 152 15.14 9.10 16.73
N LYS A 153 14.49 7.93 16.87
CA LYS A 153 14.62 7.07 18.05
C LYS A 153 16.03 6.47 18.15
N LEU A 154 16.59 5.97 17.06
CA LEU A 154 17.94 5.44 17.02
C LEU A 154 18.96 6.51 17.45
N LYS A 155 18.83 7.73 16.92
CA LYS A 155 19.68 8.86 17.30
C LYS A 155 19.58 9.19 18.79
N GLU A 156 18.37 9.23 19.36
CA GLU A 156 18.16 9.43 20.80
C GLU A 156 18.91 8.38 21.64
N LEU A 157 18.80 7.09 21.26
CA LEU A 157 19.47 5.99 21.96
C LEU A 157 21.01 6.07 21.85
N MET A 158 21.53 6.58 20.74
CA MET A 158 22.96 6.81 20.55
C MET A 158 23.46 8.03 21.33
N ASP A 159 22.74 9.14 21.28
CA ASP A 159 23.10 10.40 21.94
C ASP A 159 23.15 10.25 23.46
N ASN A 160 22.26 9.44 24.03
CA ASN A 160 22.24 9.17 25.48
C ASN A 160 23.15 8.00 25.91
N GLY A 161 23.83 7.36 24.95
CA GLY A 161 24.79 6.27 25.21
C GLY A 161 24.16 4.91 25.52
N THR A 162 22.86 4.74 25.32
CA THR A 162 22.15 3.44 25.46
C THR A 162 22.60 2.47 24.39
N VAL A 163 22.83 2.97 23.17
CA VAL A 163 23.24 2.21 21.99
C VAL A 163 24.50 2.86 21.39
N THR A 164 25.46 2.04 20.98
CA THR A 164 26.70 2.49 20.32
C THR A 164 26.83 1.97 18.90
N ASP A 165 26.05 0.95 18.53
CA ASP A 165 26.05 0.32 17.23
C ASP A 165 24.70 0.60 16.55
N PRO A 166 24.64 1.36 15.43
CA PRO A 166 23.39 1.75 14.78
C PRO A 166 22.81 0.62 13.92
N HIS A 167 22.68 -0.58 14.51
CA HIS A 167 22.19 -1.79 13.86
C HIS A 167 20.67 -1.87 13.91
N VAL A 168 20.04 -1.92 12.74
CA VAL A 168 18.58 -2.04 12.59
C VAL A 168 18.21 -3.33 11.90
N GLY A 169 16.97 -3.79 12.08
CA GLY A 169 16.46 -5.02 11.50
C GLY A 169 15.18 -4.78 10.70
N TYR A 170 14.85 -5.72 9.84
CA TYR A 170 13.61 -5.71 9.10
C TYR A 170 13.08 -7.13 8.87
N VAL A 171 11.80 -7.37 9.19
CA VAL A 171 11.11 -8.62 8.94
C VAL A 171 10.40 -8.52 7.60
N GLY A 172 10.96 -9.15 6.57
CA GLY A 172 10.40 -9.20 5.22
C GLY A 172 9.55 -10.42 4.98
N ALA A 173 8.54 -10.32 4.09
CA ALA A 173 7.76 -11.46 3.64
C ALA A 173 8.52 -12.24 2.55
N TYR A 174 8.70 -11.66 1.38
CA TYR A 174 9.38 -12.26 0.24
C TYR A 174 10.41 -11.28 -0.36
N PRO A 175 11.43 -11.77 -1.11
CA PRO A 175 12.42 -10.91 -1.77
C PRO A 175 11.90 -10.29 -3.10
N TYR A 176 10.62 -9.89 -3.11
CA TYR A 176 9.98 -9.22 -4.27
C TYR A 176 10.23 -7.71 -4.24
N ALA A 177 10.10 -7.05 -5.39
CA ALA A 177 10.33 -5.61 -5.54
C ALA A 177 9.53 -4.79 -4.51
N GLU A 178 8.27 -5.14 -4.24
CA GLU A 178 7.43 -4.49 -3.24
C GLU A 178 8.08 -4.46 -1.84
N VAL A 179 8.66 -5.58 -1.41
CA VAL A 179 9.30 -5.70 -0.10
C VAL A 179 10.66 -5.00 -0.09
N VAL A 180 11.42 -5.13 -1.19
CA VAL A 180 12.73 -4.47 -1.38
C VAL A 180 12.58 -2.96 -1.40
N SER A 181 11.65 -2.43 -2.17
CA SER A 181 11.27 -1.02 -2.18
C SER A 181 10.92 -0.53 -0.76
N GLY A 182 10.07 -1.30 -0.06
CA GLY A 182 9.61 -0.97 1.29
C GLY A 182 10.73 -0.86 2.31
N TYR A 183 11.58 -1.89 2.44
CA TYR A 183 12.67 -1.84 3.42
C TYR A 183 13.77 -0.86 3.02
N THR A 184 14.01 -0.68 1.71
CA THR A 184 15.00 0.31 1.26
C THR A 184 14.55 1.72 1.57
N ALA A 185 13.29 2.07 1.29
CA ALA A 185 12.72 3.38 1.65
C ALA A 185 12.80 3.64 3.18
N PHE A 186 12.44 2.64 3.99
CA PHE A 186 12.56 2.70 5.44
C PHE A 186 14.02 2.95 5.87
N PHE A 187 14.96 2.21 5.30
CA PHE A 187 16.39 2.36 5.61
C PHE A 187 16.94 3.73 5.21
N LEU A 188 16.60 4.23 4.04
CA LEU A 188 17.01 5.57 3.59
C LEU A 188 16.44 6.66 4.50
N GLY A 189 15.22 6.47 5.00
CA GLY A 189 14.65 7.34 6.04
C GLY A 189 15.47 7.34 7.32
N ILE A 190 15.93 6.19 7.80
CA ILE A 190 16.82 6.08 8.97
C ILE A 190 18.17 6.77 8.68
N GLN A 191 18.78 6.47 7.53
CA GLN A 191 20.09 7.05 7.17
C GLN A 191 20.05 8.57 7.00
N SER A 192 18.89 9.16 6.66
CA SER A 192 18.74 10.61 6.63
C SER A 192 18.95 11.28 7.99
N ILE A 193 18.83 10.53 9.10
CA ILE A 193 19.02 10.97 10.49
C ILE A 193 20.31 10.39 11.08
N VAL A 194 20.60 9.11 10.81
CA VAL A 194 21.79 8.38 11.31
C VAL A 194 22.52 7.78 10.09
N PRO A 195 23.44 8.52 9.45
CA PRO A 195 24.09 8.11 8.19
C PRO A 195 24.89 6.80 8.27
N ASP A 196 25.41 6.47 9.46
CA ASP A 196 26.21 5.25 9.68
C ASP A 196 25.34 4.01 9.99
N ALA A 197 24.01 4.13 9.97
CA ALA A 197 23.11 3.00 10.20
C ALA A 197 23.29 1.93 9.12
N TYR A 198 23.16 0.66 9.54
CA TYR A 198 23.11 -0.49 8.65
C TYR A 198 21.97 -1.43 9.06
N MET A 199 21.49 -2.23 8.11
CA MET A 199 20.28 -3.03 8.31
C MET A 199 20.46 -4.49 7.90
N GLU A 200 19.86 -5.39 8.67
CA GLU A 200 19.68 -6.79 8.31
C GLU A 200 18.20 -7.10 8.05
N VAL A 201 17.95 -7.81 6.96
CA VAL A 201 16.59 -8.24 6.55
C VAL A 201 16.46 -9.73 6.72
N GLN A 202 15.50 -10.19 7.53
CA GLN A 202 15.15 -11.59 7.70
C GLN A 202 13.81 -11.87 7.00
N TYR A 203 13.81 -12.81 6.04
CA TYR A 203 12.59 -13.20 5.33
C TYR A 203 11.87 -14.35 6.05
N THR A 204 10.52 -14.28 6.06
CA THR A 204 9.64 -15.36 6.54
C THR A 204 9.21 -16.29 5.42
N ASN A 205 9.28 -15.85 4.16
CA ASN A 205 8.71 -16.50 2.98
C ASN A 205 7.19 -16.76 3.12
N LYS A 206 6.52 -15.86 3.85
CA LYS A 206 5.07 -15.78 4.02
C LYS A 206 4.65 -14.33 4.09
N TRP A 207 3.47 -13.99 3.53
CA TRP A 207 2.87 -12.68 3.74
C TRP A 207 2.40 -12.53 5.19
N PHE A 208 1.77 -13.55 5.72
CA PHE A 208 1.23 -13.59 7.08
C PHE A 208 1.59 -14.89 7.80
N ASP A 209 2.32 -14.80 8.90
CA ASP A 209 2.56 -15.93 9.82
C ASP A 209 3.06 -15.40 11.17
N LEU A 210 2.16 -15.40 12.18
CA LEU A 210 2.45 -14.90 13.53
C LEU A 210 3.71 -15.51 14.15
N THR A 211 3.94 -16.81 13.92
CA THR A 211 5.06 -17.52 14.53
C THR A 211 6.37 -17.20 13.83
N LEU A 212 6.39 -17.28 12.49
CA LEU A 212 7.61 -17.01 11.72
C LEU A 212 8.05 -15.54 11.84
N GLU A 213 7.11 -14.60 11.90
CA GLU A 213 7.42 -13.19 12.10
C GLU A 213 7.98 -12.92 13.51
N ALA A 214 7.42 -13.55 14.55
CA ALA A 214 7.95 -13.48 15.89
C ALA A 214 9.36 -14.11 15.99
N GLU A 215 9.60 -15.25 15.35
CA GLU A 215 10.91 -15.92 15.28
C GLU A 215 11.94 -15.03 14.56
N ALA A 216 11.57 -14.40 13.45
CA ALA A 216 12.42 -13.47 12.70
C ALA A 216 12.80 -12.26 13.56
N ALA A 217 11.84 -11.64 14.25
CA ALA A 217 12.09 -10.53 15.17
C ALA A 217 13.03 -10.94 16.32
N ASN A 218 12.80 -12.10 16.94
CA ASN A 218 13.68 -12.64 17.98
C ASN A 218 15.12 -12.87 17.46
N ALA A 219 15.27 -13.40 16.25
CA ALA A 219 16.57 -13.60 15.63
C ALA A 219 17.30 -12.27 15.39
N LEU A 220 16.60 -11.23 14.93
CA LEU A 220 17.15 -9.89 14.71
C LEU A 220 17.55 -9.22 16.06
N MET A 221 16.72 -9.34 17.10
CA MET A 221 17.07 -8.87 18.46
C MET A 221 18.33 -9.55 18.98
N ALA A 222 18.45 -10.87 18.83
CA ALA A 222 19.62 -11.64 19.25
C ALA A 222 20.91 -11.26 18.49
N ARG A 223 20.78 -10.69 17.28
CA ARG A 223 21.91 -10.14 16.49
C ARG A 223 22.28 -8.72 16.88
N GLY A 224 21.49 -8.07 17.72
CA GLY A 224 21.76 -6.72 18.23
C GLY A 224 20.99 -5.61 17.52
N CYS A 225 20.00 -5.93 16.70
CA CYS A 225 19.13 -4.92 16.11
C CYS A 225 18.31 -4.21 17.21
N VAL A 226 18.30 -2.88 17.18
CA VAL A 226 17.61 -2.05 18.19
C VAL A 226 16.35 -1.38 17.70
N ILE A 227 16.18 -1.28 16.38
CA ILE A 227 14.92 -0.90 15.73
C ILE A 227 14.59 -2.00 14.72
N ILE A 228 13.36 -2.49 14.71
CA ILE A 228 12.93 -3.54 13.79
C ILE A 228 11.67 -3.08 13.07
N GLY A 229 11.77 -2.93 11.74
CA GLY A 229 10.63 -2.70 10.84
C GLY A 229 10.06 -4.02 10.31
N GLN A 230 8.90 -3.96 9.65
CA GLN A 230 8.31 -5.13 9.01
C GLN A 230 7.62 -4.81 7.68
N HIS A 231 7.52 -5.82 6.83
CA HIS A 231 6.67 -5.87 5.63
C HIS A 231 5.83 -7.15 5.57
N ALA A 232 5.94 -8.00 6.58
CA ALA A 232 5.02 -9.09 6.81
C ALA A 232 3.77 -8.55 7.54
N ASP A 233 2.62 -9.21 7.39
CA ASP A 233 1.29 -8.62 7.63
C ASP A 233 0.69 -8.97 8.99
N SER A 234 1.42 -9.72 9.85
CA SER A 234 0.92 -10.11 11.17
C SER A 234 1.41 -9.20 12.29
N THR A 235 0.85 -9.41 13.47
CA THR A 235 1.29 -8.77 14.71
C THR A 235 2.44 -9.52 15.41
N GLY A 236 3.00 -10.55 14.77
CA GLY A 236 4.01 -11.44 15.37
C GLY A 236 5.29 -10.71 15.80
N ALA A 237 5.87 -9.91 14.90
CA ALA A 237 7.09 -9.18 15.17
C ALA A 237 6.92 -8.13 16.29
N PRO A 238 5.96 -7.18 16.25
CA PRO A 238 5.78 -6.22 17.34
C PRO A 238 5.40 -6.88 18.67
N SER A 239 4.62 -7.97 18.67
CA SER A 239 4.30 -8.72 19.88
C SER A 239 5.53 -9.37 20.53
N ALA A 240 6.43 -9.92 19.73
CA ALA A 240 7.68 -10.51 20.23
C ALA A 240 8.59 -9.44 20.83
N ILE A 241 8.68 -8.26 20.22
CA ILE A 241 9.48 -7.14 20.71
C ILE A 241 8.88 -6.59 22.02
N GLN A 242 7.55 -6.45 22.11
CA GLN A 242 6.87 -6.04 23.35
C GLN A 242 7.13 -7.05 24.48
N ALA A 243 7.00 -8.34 24.20
CA ALA A 243 7.27 -9.37 25.21
C ALA A 243 8.72 -9.34 25.71
N ALA A 244 9.69 -9.14 24.83
CA ALA A 244 11.10 -9.03 25.18
C ALA A 244 11.44 -7.73 25.94
N HIS A 245 10.69 -6.67 25.72
CA HIS A 245 10.74 -5.44 26.51
C HIS A 245 10.21 -5.69 27.93
N ASP A 246 9.04 -6.31 28.06
CA ASP A 246 8.33 -6.52 29.32
C ASP A 246 9.09 -7.45 30.27
N ASP A 247 9.75 -8.48 29.73
CA ASP A 247 10.57 -9.41 30.52
C ASP A 247 11.99 -8.90 30.79
N GLY A 248 12.36 -7.76 30.20
CA GLY A 248 13.65 -7.10 30.35
C GLY A 248 14.81 -7.75 29.60
N THR A 249 14.54 -8.69 28.70
CA THR A 249 15.58 -9.33 27.87
C THR A 249 16.15 -8.35 26.85
N TYR A 250 15.29 -7.56 26.19
CA TYR A 250 15.66 -6.53 25.22
C TYR A 250 14.90 -5.22 25.48
N PRO A 251 15.20 -4.50 26.60
CA PRO A 251 14.40 -3.36 27.05
C PRO A 251 14.52 -2.11 26.16
N ASN A 252 15.47 -2.09 25.23
CA ASN A 252 15.76 -0.95 24.36
C ASN A 252 15.60 -1.28 22.88
N VAL A 253 14.74 -2.25 22.53
CA VAL A 253 14.39 -2.56 21.16
C VAL A 253 12.98 -2.04 20.88
N TYR A 254 12.82 -1.41 19.71
CA TYR A 254 11.57 -0.77 19.28
C TYR A 254 11.11 -1.29 17.94
N SER A 255 9.80 -1.18 17.66
CA SER A 255 9.20 -1.67 16.43
C SER A 255 8.62 -0.55 15.57
N VAL A 256 8.67 -0.75 14.25
CA VAL A 256 7.86 -0.03 13.28
C VAL A 256 6.97 -1.04 12.56
N GLY A 257 5.67 -0.89 12.71
CA GLY A 257 4.68 -1.82 12.18
C GLY A 257 4.40 -1.66 10.68
N TYR A 258 3.28 -2.24 10.22
CA TYR A 258 2.80 -2.10 8.85
C TYR A 258 1.27 -2.24 8.76
N ASN A 259 0.67 -1.56 7.80
CA ASN A 259 -0.77 -1.54 7.45
C ASN A 259 -1.70 -1.03 8.55
N ILE A 260 -1.64 -1.60 9.74
CA ILE A 260 -2.50 -1.23 10.87
C ILE A 260 -1.70 -0.53 11.98
N ASP A 261 -2.40 0.15 12.86
CA ASP A 261 -1.79 0.76 14.04
C ASP A 261 -1.39 -0.32 15.06
N MET A 262 -0.09 -0.48 15.27
CA MET A 262 0.48 -1.47 16.20
C MET A 262 0.58 -0.99 17.65
N LEU A 263 0.16 0.24 17.96
CA LEU A 263 0.20 0.78 19.35
C LEU A 263 -0.68 -0.04 20.31
N ASN A 264 -1.77 -0.63 19.81
CA ASN A 264 -2.62 -1.50 20.63
C ASN A 264 -1.99 -2.89 20.89
N VAL A 265 -1.03 -3.29 20.07
CA VAL A 265 -0.33 -4.59 20.14
C VAL A 265 0.94 -4.47 20.98
N ALA A 266 1.67 -3.38 20.79
CA ALA A 266 2.99 -3.15 21.38
C ALA A 266 3.11 -1.70 21.89
N PRO A 267 2.32 -1.33 22.95
CA PRO A 267 2.16 0.05 23.39
C PRO A 267 3.44 0.72 23.89
N ASP A 268 4.40 -0.07 24.38
CA ASP A 268 5.63 0.48 24.97
C ASP A 268 6.79 0.55 23.97
N VAL A 269 6.69 -0.15 22.83
CA VAL A 269 7.80 -0.27 21.87
C VAL A 269 7.43 0.09 20.44
N ALA A 270 6.16 0.13 20.07
CA ALA A 270 5.76 0.56 18.73
C ALA A 270 5.95 2.07 18.56
N LEU A 271 6.66 2.46 17.49
CA LEU A 271 6.90 3.86 17.16
C LEU A 271 5.81 4.42 16.25
N THR A 272 5.47 3.73 15.19
CA THR A 272 4.43 4.04 14.20
C THR A 272 4.28 2.87 13.23
N SER A 273 3.34 2.98 12.28
CA SER A 273 3.20 2.06 11.15
C SER A 273 2.95 2.85 9.86
N PRO A 274 3.72 2.64 8.77
CA PRO A 274 3.32 3.12 7.45
C PRO A 274 2.06 2.40 6.99
N GLN A 275 1.14 3.14 6.38
CA GLN A 275 -0.20 2.66 6.05
C GLN A 275 -0.59 3.08 4.64
N ASN A 276 -1.22 2.15 3.93
CA ASN A 276 -1.96 2.43 2.71
C ASN A 276 -3.34 3.00 3.10
N ASN A 277 -3.68 4.17 2.61
CA ASN A 277 -5.05 4.69 2.70
C ASN A 277 -5.87 4.23 1.48
N TRP A 278 -6.26 2.97 1.49
CA TRP A 278 -7.04 2.35 0.40
C TRP A 278 -8.35 3.06 0.11
N GLY A 279 -8.91 3.78 1.10
CA GLY A 279 -10.11 4.58 0.95
C GLY A 279 -10.03 5.62 -0.16
N ALA A 280 -8.84 6.14 -0.46
CA ALA A 280 -8.60 7.07 -1.56
C ALA A 280 -8.93 6.41 -2.91
N TYR A 281 -8.34 5.24 -3.19
CA TYR A 281 -8.62 4.52 -4.43
C TYR A 281 -10.06 4.02 -4.53
N TYR A 282 -10.55 3.34 -3.48
CA TYR A 282 -11.90 2.79 -3.50
C TYR A 282 -12.97 3.86 -3.70
N THR A 283 -12.81 5.03 -3.03
CA THR A 283 -13.73 6.16 -3.22
C THR A 283 -13.66 6.69 -4.65
N TYR A 284 -12.46 6.83 -5.22
CA TYR A 284 -12.27 7.23 -6.61
C TYR A 284 -12.94 6.24 -7.58
N ALA A 285 -12.62 4.95 -7.46
CA ALA A 285 -13.08 3.93 -8.37
C ALA A 285 -14.62 3.75 -8.33
N ILE A 286 -15.20 3.64 -7.14
CA ILE A 286 -16.63 3.48 -6.95
C ILE A 286 -17.39 4.71 -7.49
N LYS A 287 -16.97 5.94 -7.15
CA LYS A 287 -17.61 7.17 -7.66
C LYS A 287 -17.53 7.25 -9.18
N THR A 288 -16.36 6.97 -9.75
CA THR A 288 -16.14 7.02 -11.19
C THR A 288 -17.03 6.01 -11.92
N ALA A 289 -17.14 4.78 -11.38
CA ALA A 289 -18.03 3.74 -11.89
C ALA A 289 -19.52 4.12 -11.80
N MET A 290 -19.97 4.67 -10.64
CA MET A 290 -21.35 5.15 -10.45
C MET A 290 -21.72 6.30 -11.40
N GLU A 291 -20.75 7.12 -11.77
CA GLU A 291 -20.92 8.24 -12.69
C GLU A 291 -20.80 7.82 -14.17
N GLY A 292 -20.48 6.55 -14.46
CA GLY A 292 -20.24 6.04 -15.80
C GLY A 292 -19.07 6.71 -16.52
N LYS A 293 -18.09 7.21 -15.77
CA LYS A 293 -16.88 7.86 -16.27
C LYS A 293 -15.78 6.87 -16.55
N GLU A 294 -14.84 7.26 -17.42
CA GLU A 294 -13.63 6.49 -17.68
C GLU A 294 -12.70 6.51 -16.44
N MET A 295 -12.23 5.33 -16.04
CA MET A 295 -11.28 5.16 -14.93
C MET A 295 -9.85 5.17 -15.47
N GLN A 296 -8.92 5.67 -14.65
CA GLN A 296 -7.47 5.53 -14.88
C GLN A 296 -7.11 4.04 -14.81
N GLN A 297 -6.48 3.52 -15.86
CA GLN A 297 -6.21 2.09 -15.99
C GLN A 297 -5.15 1.57 -15.02
N ASP A 298 -4.23 2.44 -14.61
CA ASP A 298 -3.18 2.16 -13.64
C ASP A 298 -3.07 3.35 -12.67
N TRP A 299 -3.42 3.14 -11.39
CA TRP A 299 -3.55 4.20 -10.41
C TRP A 299 -2.51 4.05 -9.31
N CYS A 300 -1.68 5.08 -9.10
CA CYS A 300 -0.78 5.18 -7.97
C CYS A 300 -0.68 6.62 -7.48
N TYR A 301 -0.89 6.82 -6.18
CA TYR A 301 -0.77 8.12 -5.53
C TYR A 301 -0.16 7.98 -4.13
N GLY A 302 0.40 9.08 -3.62
CA GLY A 302 1.13 9.15 -2.37
C GLY A 302 0.56 10.15 -1.36
N TYR A 303 1.44 10.82 -0.62
CA TYR A 303 1.06 11.82 0.38
C TYR A 303 0.30 13.01 -0.20
N ILE A 304 0.60 13.42 -1.43
CA ILE A 304 -0.06 14.59 -2.06
C ILE A 304 -1.57 14.37 -2.21
N ASP A 305 -1.98 13.13 -2.45
CA ASP A 305 -3.37 12.74 -2.68
C ASP A 305 -3.96 11.97 -1.49
N GLU A 306 -3.26 12.01 -0.34
CA GLU A 306 -3.67 11.34 0.90
C GLU A 306 -3.85 9.81 0.75
N ALA A 307 -3.16 9.21 -0.23
CA ALA A 307 -3.23 7.77 -0.48
C ALA A 307 -2.33 6.95 0.45
N VAL A 308 -1.41 7.60 1.14
CA VAL A 308 -0.55 6.98 2.16
C VAL A 308 -0.49 7.85 3.41
N GLN A 309 -0.19 7.23 4.53
CA GLN A 309 -0.02 7.89 5.83
C GLN A 309 0.88 7.06 6.76
N ILE A 310 1.21 7.60 7.93
CA ILE A 310 1.69 6.81 9.08
C ILE A 310 0.60 6.81 10.15
N SER A 311 0.56 5.77 10.97
CA SER A 311 -0.29 5.72 12.17
C SER A 311 0.12 6.77 13.18
N GLN A 312 -0.61 6.89 14.28
CA GLN A 312 -0.20 7.75 15.38
C GLN A 312 1.24 7.42 15.84
N LEU A 313 1.97 8.45 16.29
CA LEU A 313 3.26 8.28 16.92
C LEU A 313 3.09 7.67 18.32
N GLY A 314 3.81 6.60 18.60
CA GLY A 314 3.84 5.96 19.90
C GLY A 314 4.51 6.83 20.97
N THR A 315 4.21 6.53 22.23
CA THR A 315 4.81 7.23 23.39
C THR A 315 6.33 7.02 23.49
N ALA A 316 6.85 5.99 22.82
CA ALA A 316 8.27 5.68 22.76
C ALA A 316 9.05 6.53 21.75
N CYS A 317 8.39 7.31 20.90
CA CYS A 317 9.06 8.19 19.94
C CYS A 317 9.94 9.25 20.63
N ALA A 318 11.05 9.61 20.00
CA ALA A 318 11.95 10.65 20.47
C ALA A 318 11.29 12.04 20.42
N GLU A 319 11.76 12.96 21.24
CA GLU A 319 11.35 14.36 21.22
C GLU A 319 11.66 14.99 19.82
N GLY A 320 10.75 15.81 19.29
CA GLY A 320 10.89 16.46 17.99
C GLY A 320 10.53 15.57 16.79
N THR A 321 10.09 14.32 17.01
CA THR A 321 9.70 13.40 15.93
C THR A 321 8.52 13.93 15.13
N GLN A 322 7.52 14.53 15.77
CA GLN A 322 6.34 15.08 15.09
C GLN A 322 6.72 16.18 14.08
N GLU A 323 7.62 17.08 14.47
CA GLU A 323 8.12 18.16 13.63
C GLU A 323 8.97 17.64 12.46
N ALA A 324 9.82 16.63 12.73
CA ALA A 324 10.64 15.99 11.71
C ALA A 324 9.75 15.30 10.65
N VAL A 325 8.74 14.57 11.08
CA VAL A 325 7.73 13.90 10.21
C VAL A 325 7.02 14.94 9.33
N ALA A 326 6.49 16.01 9.93
CA ALA A 326 5.78 17.05 9.19
C ALA A 326 6.67 17.69 8.11
N ALA A 327 7.92 18.03 8.46
CA ALA A 327 8.86 18.63 7.52
C ALA A 327 9.24 17.70 6.35
N VAL A 328 9.32 16.39 6.60
CA VAL A 328 9.63 15.41 5.53
C VAL A 328 8.43 15.21 4.61
N ILE A 329 7.22 15.08 5.17
CA ILE A 329 5.99 14.98 4.37
C ILE A 329 5.82 16.22 3.49
N ASP A 330 6.07 17.42 4.01
CA ASP A 330 5.99 18.66 3.22
C ASP A 330 7.00 18.65 2.05
N LYS A 331 8.24 18.16 2.26
CA LYS A 331 9.23 18.05 1.18
C LYS A 331 8.80 17.04 0.11
N ILE A 332 8.24 15.89 0.50
CA ILE A 332 7.69 14.90 -0.44
C ILE A 332 6.57 15.54 -1.26
N LYS A 333 5.59 16.17 -0.60
CA LYS A 333 4.44 16.83 -1.26
C LYS A 333 4.85 17.94 -2.22
N ASN A 334 5.94 18.65 -1.94
CA ASN A 334 6.45 19.71 -2.78
C ASN A 334 7.41 19.23 -3.89
N GLY A 335 7.74 17.93 -3.96
CA GLY A 335 8.71 17.40 -4.90
C GLY A 335 10.16 17.80 -4.60
N GLU A 336 10.44 18.22 -3.35
CA GLU A 336 11.77 18.59 -2.89
C GLU A 336 12.58 17.38 -2.39
N LEU A 337 11.91 16.25 -2.15
CA LEU A 337 12.49 14.99 -1.71
C LEU A 337 11.97 13.86 -2.57
N HIS A 338 12.87 13.16 -3.24
CA HIS A 338 12.64 11.90 -3.91
C HIS A 338 13.21 10.78 -3.04
N VAL A 339 12.36 9.82 -2.64
CA VAL A 339 12.75 8.75 -1.70
C VAL A 339 13.96 7.96 -2.21
N PHE A 340 14.00 7.67 -3.51
CA PHE A 340 15.09 6.93 -4.14
C PHE A 340 16.03 7.84 -4.94
N ASP A 341 16.44 8.97 -4.36
CA ASP A 341 17.47 9.83 -4.90
C ASP A 341 18.80 9.05 -4.97
N CYS A 342 19.32 8.84 -6.18
CA CYS A 342 20.52 8.05 -6.42
C CYS A 342 21.79 8.62 -5.79
N SER A 343 21.77 9.88 -5.34
CA SER A 343 22.88 10.48 -4.59
C SER A 343 22.92 10.05 -3.12
N THR A 344 21.84 9.45 -2.59
CA THR A 344 21.71 9.08 -1.18
C THR A 344 22.12 7.65 -0.87
N PHE A 345 22.32 6.81 -1.88
CA PHE A 345 22.73 5.41 -1.72
C PHE A 345 23.74 4.98 -2.77
N THR A 346 24.40 3.85 -2.54
CA THR A 346 25.34 3.22 -3.48
C THR A 346 25.00 1.75 -3.68
N VAL A 347 25.52 1.20 -4.79
CA VAL A 347 25.51 -0.23 -5.09
C VAL A 347 26.95 -0.64 -5.41
N ASN A 348 27.55 -1.50 -4.59
CA ASN A 348 28.96 -1.88 -4.67
C ASN A 348 29.90 -0.64 -4.63
N GLY A 349 29.56 0.38 -3.85
CA GLY A 349 30.33 1.61 -3.68
C GLY A 349 30.14 2.67 -4.76
N GLU A 350 29.26 2.46 -5.73
CA GLU A 350 29.02 3.39 -6.85
C GLU A 350 27.56 3.90 -6.82
N HIS A 351 27.36 5.19 -7.11
CA HIS A 351 26.02 5.74 -7.33
C HIS A 351 25.47 5.31 -8.68
N LEU A 352 24.21 4.94 -8.72
CA LEU A 352 23.54 4.54 -9.95
C LEU A 352 23.16 5.77 -10.78
N THR A 353 23.33 5.64 -12.11
CA THR A 353 22.90 6.65 -13.09
C THR A 353 21.94 6.07 -14.13
N SER A 354 21.69 4.76 -14.09
CA SER A 354 20.80 4.03 -14.99
C SER A 354 20.40 2.71 -14.34
N TYR A 355 19.16 2.29 -14.53
CA TYR A 355 18.67 0.97 -14.13
C TYR A 355 17.51 0.53 -15.03
N ASP A 356 17.72 -0.56 -15.77
CA ASP A 356 16.78 -1.11 -16.75
C ASP A 356 16.54 -2.63 -16.58
N LYS A 357 16.73 -3.14 -15.36
CA LYS A 357 16.75 -4.59 -15.07
C LYS A 357 15.65 -5.03 -14.09
N SER A 358 14.74 -4.14 -13.71
CA SER A 358 13.66 -4.51 -12.82
C SER A 358 12.83 -5.64 -13.41
N TYR A 359 12.50 -6.63 -12.57
CA TYR A 359 11.81 -7.86 -12.99
C TYR A 359 10.48 -7.55 -13.69
N GLY A 360 10.33 -8.08 -14.89
CA GLY A 360 9.14 -7.84 -15.74
C GLY A 360 9.12 -6.51 -16.48
N PHE A 361 10.20 -5.69 -16.34
CA PHE A 361 10.39 -4.40 -16.99
C PHE A 361 11.79 -4.26 -17.59
N GLU A 362 12.44 -5.38 -17.90
CA GLU A 362 13.78 -5.42 -18.49
C GLU A 362 13.82 -4.59 -19.79
N GLY A 363 14.80 -3.70 -19.88
CA GLY A 363 14.96 -2.75 -20.98
C GLY A 363 14.16 -1.45 -20.83
N THR A 364 13.41 -1.26 -19.75
CA THR A 364 12.77 0.01 -19.40
C THR A 364 13.68 0.76 -18.44
N GLU A 365 14.20 1.93 -18.85
CA GLU A 365 14.99 2.78 -17.96
C GLU A 365 14.11 3.32 -16.84
N LEU A 366 14.57 3.19 -15.60
CA LEU A 366 13.85 3.58 -14.39
C LEU A 366 14.57 4.68 -13.59
N ILE A 367 15.77 5.10 -14.03
CA ILE A 367 16.51 6.22 -13.43
C ILE A 367 16.64 7.34 -14.46
N TRP A 368 16.04 8.49 -14.18
CA TRP A 368 16.28 9.76 -14.89
C TRP A 368 16.18 10.91 -13.87
N ASP A 369 16.67 12.09 -14.23
CA ASP A 369 16.71 13.27 -13.34
C ASP A 369 17.36 13.04 -11.96
N GLY A 370 18.18 11.96 -11.83
CA GLY A 370 18.96 11.66 -10.62
C GLY A 370 18.28 10.80 -9.58
N TYR A 371 17.09 10.28 -9.82
CA TYR A 371 16.41 9.36 -8.90
C TYR A 371 15.73 8.20 -9.63
N PHE A 372 15.43 7.12 -8.90
CA PHE A 372 14.66 5.99 -9.41
C PHE A 372 13.16 6.32 -9.33
N HIS A 373 12.47 6.23 -10.46
CA HIS A 373 11.05 6.59 -10.61
C HIS A 373 10.13 5.43 -10.22
N GLU A 374 10.07 5.18 -8.92
CA GLU A 374 9.19 4.16 -8.36
C GLU A 374 7.73 4.48 -8.62
N SER A 375 6.97 3.46 -9.10
CA SER A 375 5.53 3.56 -9.35
C SER A 375 5.09 4.63 -10.37
N GLU A 376 6.01 5.20 -11.16
CA GLU A 376 5.67 6.17 -12.21
C GLU A 376 5.46 5.52 -13.58
N VAL A 377 6.09 4.36 -13.82
CA VAL A 377 5.92 3.57 -15.05
C VAL A 377 4.72 2.63 -14.93
N ILE A 378 4.50 2.10 -13.74
CA ILE A 378 3.36 1.26 -13.36
C ILE A 378 3.09 1.42 -11.86
N SER A 379 1.86 1.22 -11.41
CA SER A 379 1.47 1.41 -10.00
C SER A 379 2.20 0.45 -9.05
N ALA A 380 2.47 -0.77 -9.49
CA ALA A 380 3.21 -1.75 -8.69
C ALA A 380 4.66 -1.30 -8.44
N PRO A 381 5.21 -1.57 -7.25
CA PRO A 381 6.60 -1.27 -6.95
C PRO A 381 7.58 -1.99 -7.89
N LEU A 382 8.61 -1.27 -8.34
CA LEU A 382 9.63 -1.76 -9.26
C LEU A 382 11.05 -1.73 -8.68
N PHE A 383 11.27 -1.05 -7.54
CA PHE A 383 12.58 -0.94 -6.92
C PHE A 383 13.00 -2.29 -6.32
N ASP A 384 13.82 -3.03 -7.04
CA ASP A 384 14.38 -4.33 -6.65
C ASP A 384 15.89 -4.31 -6.46
N ILE A 385 16.48 -3.11 -6.31
CA ILE A 385 17.92 -2.87 -6.20
C ILE A 385 18.40 -3.17 -4.77
N ARG A 386 19.45 -3.98 -4.63
CA ARG A 386 20.13 -4.24 -3.36
C ARG A 386 21.20 -3.19 -3.16
N ILE A 387 20.94 -2.24 -2.25
CA ILE A 387 21.87 -1.13 -1.96
C ILE A 387 22.86 -1.51 -0.85
N ASP A 388 23.99 -0.78 -0.81
CA ASP A 388 24.97 -0.93 0.25
C ASP A 388 24.37 -0.54 1.62
N GLY A 389 24.84 -1.18 2.68
CA GLY A 389 24.33 -0.99 4.04
C GLY A 389 23.16 -1.90 4.43
N ILE A 390 22.58 -2.65 3.48
CA ILE A 390 21.54 -3.66 3.74
C ILE A 390 22.10 -5.07 3.47
N THR A 391 21.87 -5.98 4.41
CA THR A 391 22.22 -7.41 4.28
C THR A 391 20.98 -8.27 4.39
N GLU A 392 20.65 -9.02 3.35
CA GLU A 392 19.59 -10.04 3.40
C GLU A 392 20.14 -11.32 4.06
N LEU A 393 19.47 -11.77 5.12
CA LEU A 393 19.73 -13.02 5.81
C LEU A 393 18.84 -14.09 5.17
N GLY A 394 19.40 -15.11 4.58
CA GLY A 394 18.70 -16.12 3.79
C GLY A 394 17.49 -16.80 4.44
#